data_c8d65345a9729f5fb19c7cd0c54ec044
#
_entry.id   c8d65345a9729f5fb19c7cd0c54ec044
#
_cell.length_a   1.000
_cell.length_b   1.000
_cell.length_c   1.000
_cell.angle_alpha   90.00
_cell.angle_beta   90.00
_cell.angle_gamma   90.00
#
_symmetry.space_group_name_H-M   'P 1'
#
loop_
_entity.id
_entity.type
_entity.pdbx_description
1 polymer ?
#
loop_
_entity_poly.entity_id
_entity_poly.type
_entity_poly.pdbx_seq_one_letter_code
_entity_poly.pdbx_strand_id
1 'polypeptide(L)'
;MSLQDKINSVSSFKDSLGENLIGIEKEGLRVAKDGSIAQTPHPESFGSALTHPEITTDFSEALVEIVTRPTKGASNVIDELSKINHYINFNLGSNERF
;
A
#
# COMPACT_ATOMS: atom_id res chain seq x y z
N MET A 1 -4.84 22.90 30.81
CA MET A 1 -3.55 22.21 30.56
C MET A 1 -2.65 23.11 29.75
N SER A 2 -1.46 23.37 30.22
CA SER A 2 -0.49 24.22 29.52
C SER A 2 0.10 23.49 28.31
N LEU A 3 0.77 24.24 27.44
CA LEU A 3 1.51 23.66 26.32
C LEU A 3 2.59 22.69 26.83
N GLN A 4 3.30 23.07 27.89
CA GLN A 4 4.34 22.22 28.47
C GLN A 4 3.78 20.91 29.05
N ASP A 5 2.60 20.97 29.65
CA ASP A 5 1.92 19.76 30.16
C ASP A 5 1.53 18.83 29.00
N LYS A 6 1.08 19.40 27.88
CA LYS A 6 0.75 18.62 26.69
C LYS A 6 1.99 17.96 26.08
N ILE A 7 3.09 18.69 25.99
CA ILE A 7 4.37 18.16 25.49
C ILE A 7 4.86 17.02 26.38
N ASN A 8 4.83 17.21 27.71
CA ASN A 8 5.24 16.18 28.66
C ASN A 8 4.35 14.93 28.55
N SER A 9 3.05 15.11 28.38
CA SER A 9 2.12 14.00 28.20
C SER A 9 2.43 13.19 26.97
N VAL A 10 2.70 13.85 25.83
CA VAL A 10 3.08 13.17 24.59
C VAL A 10 4.44 12.48 24.75
N SER A 11 5.42 13.16 25.36
CA SER A 11 6.75 12.61 25.56
C SER A 11 6.76 11.35 26.42
N SER A 12 5.82 11.22 27.37
CA SER A 12 5.72 10.01 28.20
C SER A 12 5.31 8.76 27.40
N PHE A 13 4.78 8.92 26.20
CA PHE A 13 4.38 7.81 25.34
C PHE A 13 5.36 7.55 24.18
N LYS A 14 6.46 8.31 24.09
CA LYS A 14 7.39 8.16 22.95
C LYS A 14 7.96 6.74 22.80
N ASP A 15 8.20 6.04 23.88
CA ASP A 15 8.71 4.68 23.85
C ASP A 15 7.66 3.69 23.34
N SER A 16 6.38 4.03 23.49
CA SER A 16 5.27 3.24 22.99
C SER A 16 5.02 3.43 21.49
N LEU A 17 5.51 4.52 20.89
CA LEU A 17 5.27 4.82 19.47
C LEU A 17 5.89 3.76 18.56
N GLY A 18 7.03 3.16 18.97
CA GLY A 18 7.65 2.08 18.23
C GLY A 18 6.89 0.75 18.28
N GLU A 19 5.94 0.63 19.21
CA GLU A 19 5.09 -0.54 19.36
C GLU A 19 3.80 -0.45 18.55
N ASN A 20 3.51 0.70 17.96
CA ASN A 20 2.32 0.90 17.16
C ASN A 20 2.37 0.07 15.87
N LEU A 21 1.20 -0.45 15.50
CA LEU A 21 1.03 -1.09 14.19
C LEU A 21 0.71 -0.02 13.16
N ILE A 22 1.37 -0.10 12.01
CA ILE A 22 1.21 0.84 10.90
C ILE A 22 0.73 0.07 9.68
N GLY A 23 -0.34 0.54 9.06
CA GLY A 23 -0.80 0.07 7.76
C GLY A 23 -0.62 1.17 6.72
N ILE A 24 -0.32 0.79 5.48
CA ILE A 24 -0.20 1.71 4.36
C ILE A 24 -1.13 1.26 3.24
N GLU A 25 -1.80 2.22 2.64
CA GLU A 25 -2.54 2.03 1.40
C GLU A 25 -1.83 2.80 0.30
N LYS A 26 -1.68 2.15 -0.85
CA LYS A 26 -1.18 2.78 -2.07
C LYS A 26 -2.16 2.53 -3.18
N GLU A 27 -2.58 3.58 -3.84
CA GLU A 27 -3.52 3.53 -4.95
C GLU A 27 -2.87 4.12 -6.21
N GLY A 28 -3.09 3.49 -7.34
CA GLY A 28 -2.56 3.97 -8.60
C GLY A 28 -3.22 3.28 -9.78
N LEU A 29 -2.93 3.77 -10.98
CA LEU A 29 -3.44 3.21 -12.22
C LEU A 29 -2.35 2.38 -12.90
N ARG A 30 -2.73 1.21 -13.44
CA ARG A 30 -1.86 0.49 -14.36
C ARG A 30 -1.76 1.28 -15.65
N VAL A 31 -0.56 1.40 -16.17
CA VAL A 31 -0.31 2.11 -17.42
C VAL A 31 0.35 1.19 -18.43
N ALA A 32 0.01 1.38 -19.70
CA ALA A 32 0.65 0.72 -20.82
C ALA A 32 2.03 1.33 -21.10
N LYS A 33 2.79 0.71 -22.01
CA LYS A 33 4.14 1.18 -22.35
C LYS A 33 4.21 2.62 -22.84
N ASP A 34 3.17 3.09 -23.51
CA ASP A 34 3.09 4.46 -24.01
C ASP A 34 2.63 5.48 -22.96
N GLY A 35 2.38 5.02 -21.73
CA GLY A 35 1.93 5.86 -20.64
C GLY A 35 0.43 6.05 -20.56
N SER A 36 -0.34 5.49 -21.49
CA SER A 36 -1.81 5.53 -21.43
C SER A 36 -2.34 4.58 -20.35
N ILE A 37 -3.56 4.84 -19.86
CA ILE A 37 -4.22 3.96 -18.89
C ILE A 37 -4.43 2.59 -19.52
N ALA A 38 -4.10 1.53 -18.77
CA ALA A 38 -4.28 0.16 -19.22
C ALA A 38 -5.75 -0.15 -19.52
N GLN A 39 -5.98 -0.86 -20.61
CA GLN A 39 -7.33 -1.26 -21.05
C GLN A 39 -7.62 -2.74 -20.75
N THR A 40 -6.63 -3.45 -20.19
CA THR A 40 -6.75 -4.86 -19.86
C THR A 40 -7.54 -5.06 -18.56
N PRO A 41 -8.21 -6.20 -18.38
CA PRO A 41 -8.87 -6.53 -17.12
C PRO A 41 -7.88 -6.63 -15.96
N HIS A 42 -8.41 -6.57 -14.74
CA HIS A 42 -7.61 -6.83 -13.53
C HIS A 42 -6.95 -8.21 -13.65
N PRO A 43 -5.61 -8.28 -13.53
CA PRO A 43 -4.90 -9.55 -13.77
C PRO A 43 -5.34 -10.66 -12.83
N GLU A 44 -5.60 -11.84 -13.38
CA GLU A 44 -5.98 -13.02 -12.59
C GLU A 44 -4.88 -13.41 -11.58
N SER A 45 -3.62 -13.18 -11.94
CA SER A 45 -2.47 -13.45 -11.07
C SER A 45 -2.49 -12.64 -9.77
N PHE A 46 -3.25 -11.54 -9.71
CA PHE A 46 -3.43 -10.76 -8.48
C PHE A 46 -4.48 -11.37 -7.55
N GLY A 47 -5.17 -12.43 -7.96
CA GLY A 47 -6.32 -12.98 -7.26
C GLY A 47 -7.59 -12.15 -7.52
N SER A 48 -8.66 -12.51 -6.84
CA SER A 48 -9.93 -11.78 -7.00
C SER A 48 -9.84 -10.39 -6.38
N ALA A 49 -10.18 -9.36 -7.16
CA ALA A 49 -10.22 -7.99 -6.68
C ALA A 49 -11.18 -7.77 -5.51
N LEU A 50 -12.19 -8.63 -5.37
CA LEU A 50 -13.19 -8.53 -4.30
C LEU A 50 -12.79 -9.27 -3.03
N THR A 51 -11.89 -10.25 -3.12
CA THR A 51 -11.56 -11.15 -2.02
C THR A 51 -10.10 -11.17 -1.64
N HIS A 52 -9.21 -10.62 -2.48
CA HIS A 52 -7.78 -10.55 -2.13
C HIS A 52 -7.58 -9.53 -1.01
N PRO A 53 -6.90 -9.90 0.10
CA PRO A 53 -6.80 -9.01 1.26
C PRO A 53 -5.84 -7.83 1.07
N GLU A 54 -4.92 -7.90 0.12
CA GLU A 54 -3.84 -6.91 -0.02
C GLU A 54 -3.83 -6.19 -1.37
N ILE A 55 -4.49 -6.75 -2.39
CA ILE A 55 -4.55 -6.18 -3.74
C ILE A 55 -6.00 -6.16 -4.20
N THR A 56 -6.48 -4.96 -4.51
CA THR A 56 -7.87 -4.78 -4.96
C THR A 56 -7.94 -3.79 -6.11
N THR A 57 -9.14 -3.62 -6.67
CA THR A 57 -9.46 -2.57 -7.64
C THR A 57 -10.60 -1.74 -7.09
N ASP A 58 -10.82 -0.55 -7.65
CA ASP A 58 -11.91 0.32 -7.25
C ASP A 58 -12.61 0.86 -8.51
N PHE A 59 -12.86 2.14 -8.64
CA PHE A 59 -13.68 2.76 -9.68
C PHE A 59 -13.39 2.30 -11.12
N SER A 60 -12.19 1.87 -11.43
CA SER A 60 -11.86 1.36 -12.76
C SER A 60 -11.00 0.11 -12.64
N GLU A 61 -11.06 -0.76 -13.66
CA GLU A 61 -10.23 -1.98 -13.67
C GLU A 61 -8.73 -1.69 -13.75
N ALA A 62 -8.35 -0.54 -14.27
CA ALA A 62 -6.95 -0.13 -14.32
C ALA A 62 -6.42 0.31 -12.96
N LEU A 63 -7.31 0.69 -12.04
CA LEU A 63 -6.91 1.09 -10.70
C LEU A 63 -6.54 -0.12 -9.86
N VAL A 64 -5.39 -0.05 -9.24
CA VAL A 64 -4.93 -1.05 -8.28
C VAL A 64 -4.69 -0.39 -6.94
N GLU A 65 -5.21 -0.98 -5.90
CA GLU A 65 -5.02 -0.54 -4.53
C GLU A 65 -4.29 -1.61 -3.76
N ILE A 66 -3.19 -1.23 -3.12
CA ILE A 66 -2.44 -2.08 -2.21
C ILE A 66 -2.81 -1.70 -0.79
N VAL A 67 -3.12 -2.69 0.02
CA VAL A 67 -3.35 -2.52 1.46
C VAL A 67 -2.38 -3.44 2.19
N THR A 68 -1.42 -2.87 2.90
CA THR A 68 -0.49 -3.69 3.68
C THR A 68 -1.15 -4.21 4.95
N ARG A 69 -0.62 -5.30 5.48
CA ARG A 69 -0.99 -5.74 6.83
C ARG A 69 -0.45 -4.73 7.85
N PRO A 70 -1.15 -4.53 8.98
CA PRO A 70 -0.59 -3.75 10.08
C PRO A 70 0.73 -4.36 10.54
N THR A 71 1.76 -3.55 10.59
CA THR A 71 3.14 -4.01 10.85
C THR A 71 3.82 -3.06 11.83
N LYS A 72 4.66 -3.59 12.70
CA LYS A 72 5.44 -2.78 13.62
C LYS A 72 6.59 -2.10 12.90
N GLY A 73 6.70 -0.79 13.09
CA GLY A 73 7.81 0.01 12.60
C GLY A 73 7.68 0.43 11.14
N ALA A 74 8.09 1.66 10.84
CA ALA A 74 7.95 2.25 9.53
C ALA A 74 8.75 1.49 8.46
N SER A 75 9.99 1.07 8.76
CA SER A 75 10.79 0.34 7.78
C SER A 75 10.19 -1.02 7.41
N ASN A 76 9.58 -1.71 8.36
CA ASN A 76 8.94 -2.99 8.11
C ASN A 76 7.71 -2.86 7.22
N VAL A 77 6.88 -1.84 7.44
CA VAL A 77 5.69 -1.63 6.60
C VAL A 77 6.08 -1.18 5.19
N ILE A 78 7.14 -0.40 5.04
CA ILE A 78 7.68 -0.01 3.74
C ILE A 78 8.20 -1.25 3.00
N ASP A 79 8.87 -2.17 3.68
CA ASP A 79 9.31 -3.43 3.09
C ASP A 79 8.13 -4.27 2.60
N GLU A 80 7.06 -4.36 3.38
CA GLU A 80 5.83 -5.05 2.96
C GLU A 80 5.24 -4.40 1.71
N LEU A 81 5.10 -3.07 1.70
CA LEU A 81 4.61 -2.34 0.54
C LEU A 81 5.46 -2.61 -0.70
N SER A 82 6.79 -2.57 -0.54
CA SER A 82 7.73 -2.81 -1.63
C SER A 82 7.62 -4.21 -2.21
N LYS A 83 7.43 -5.22 -1.37
CA LYS A 83 7.23 -6.60 -1.81
C LYS A 83 5.96 -6.76 -2.62
N ILE A 84 4.86 -6.18 -2.17
CA ILE A 84 3.58 -6.24 -2.88
C ILE A 84 3.70 -5.50 -4.21
N ASN A 85 4.29 -4.32 -4.21
CA ASN A 85 4.50 -3.53 -5.41
C ASN A 85 5.37 -4.27 -6.44
N HIS A 86 6.43 -4.92 -5.97
CA HIS A 86 7.29 -5.75 -6.83
C HIS A 86 6.53 -6.93 -7.42
N TYR A 87 5.74 -7.62 -6.62
CA TYR A 87 4.89 -8.73 -7.07
C TYR A 87 3.94 -8.28 -8.17
N ILE A 88 3.28 -7.13 -7.99
CA ILE A 88 2.36 -6.57 -8.98
C ILE A 88 3.11 -6.33 -10.30
N ASN A 89 4.21 -5.59 -10.27
CA ASN A 89 4.94 -5.25 -11.49
C ASN A 89 5.56 -6.47 -12.16
N PHE A 90 6.02 -7.44 -11.39
CA PHE A 90 6.51 -8.70 -11.92
C PHE A 90 5.42 -9.44 -12.71
N ASN A 91 4.20 -9.49 -12.20
CA ASN A 91 3.08 -10.17 -12.85
C ASN A 91 2.50 -9.38 -14.04
N LEU A 92 2.71 -8.07 -14.11
CA LEU A 92 2.33 -7.28 -15.26
C LEU A 92 3.27 -7.49 -16.46
N GLY A 93 4.47 -7.95 -16.21
CA GLY A 93 5.48 -8.18 -17.26
C GLY A 93 5.99 -6.88 -17.86
N SER A 94 6.27 -6.90 -19.17
CA SER A 94 6.88 -5.77 -19.87
C SER A 94 5.88 -4.82 -20.52
N ASN A 95 4.59 -5.16 -20.54
CA ASN A 95 3.57 -4.42 -21.27
C ASN A 95 2.86 -3.34 -20.45
N GLU A 96 2.85 -3.48 -19.16
CA GLU A 96 2.17 -2.56 -18.23
C GLU A 96 3.04 -2.31 -17.00
N ARG A 97 2.73 -1.21 -16.31
CA ARG A 97 3.37 -0.84 -15.04
C ARG A 97 2.35 -0.28 -14.06
N PHE A 98 2.68 -0.41 -12.82
CA PHE A 98 1.94 0.15 -11.71
C PHE A 98 2.84 1.01 -10.83
#